data_d36fccc0155eacc22e3b42c410d31ab5
#
_entry.id   d36fccc0155eacc22e3b42c410d31ab5
#
_cell.length_a   1.000
_cell.length_b   1.000
_cell.length_c   1.000
_cell.angle_alpha   90.00
_cell.angle_beta   90.00
_cell.angle_gamma   90.00
#
_symmetry.space_group_name_H-M   'P 1'
#
loop_
_entity.id
_entity.type
_entity.pdbx_description
1 polymer ?
#
loop_
_entity_poly.entity_id
_entity_poly.type
_entity_poly.pdbx_seq_one_letter_code
_entity_poly.pdbx_strand_id
1 'polypeptide(L)'
;MKTTKKATILAGITAAVCMAAGAGLIIAKTAKNPPMVGGYTSSTNEKPPKPIPNVTDENGNDISGEKYYAMPAKMAFTAATYADESGNEVNNAVTANIIATISPNNAANKKVDWSAAFKNPESEWASGKTLSEYITVTPASDGSLMASVTCYQAFGEQVILTVTSRENAEATASCTIDYKQQLVSYELSVAQEGKTPSVNNTKKTGTLYADFSSDTPITIHYAYNKSAPYTIELQDSEITAPSEMKVTYKPTLLSALEKINETAAKPPEVTATQNGFVISDLFNKAYADKLTSAADYNQAINAIYNYGSGAVNVVLNDSSGNALTNYTFTLNTKATQGQIKPESIALNNTELTFGEEMKAKTYKITYRAAGYKWTTTLFEKGSECGLSKQDGGSYPETYTYGKGASISALKSSFSCSGEKGEYHNGNGTGRVTYTFKGWYLDWSATIPFDGTIPADWVGDITLYASISSNGTHFY
;
A
#
# COMPACT_ATOMS: atom_id res chain seq x y z
N MET A 1 -1.65 -1.57 31.26
CA MET A 1 -0.27 -1.89 30.92
C MET A 1 -0.05 -1.73 29.41
N LYS A 2 -0.27 -0.51 28.87
CA LYS A 2 -0.21 -0.20 27.42
C LYS A 2 0.55 1.08 27.08
N THR A 3 1.31 1.63 28.03
CA THR A 3 1.91 2.97 27.89
C THR A 3 3.43 2.96 27.61
N THR A 4 4.09 1.82 27.67
CA THR A 4 5.57 1.76 27.56
C THR A 4 6.11 1.58 26.14
N LYS A 5 5.29 1.19 25.17
CA LYS A 5 5.77 1.01 23.76
C LYS A 5 5.81 2.32 22.96
N LYS A 6 4.99 3.33 23.30
CA LYS A 6 4.93 4.59 22.55
C LYS A 6 6.16 5.48 22.71
N ALA A 7 6.78 5.48 23.88
CA ALA A 7 7.96 6.32 24.16
C ALA A 7 9.22 5.85 23.41
N THR A 8 9.37 4.56 23.18
CA THR A 8 10.57 3.99 22.53
C THR A 8 10.60 4.23 21.02
N ILE A 9 9.44 4.24 20.36
CA ILE A 9 9.34 4.50 18.92
C ILE A 9 9.60 5.98 18.61
N LEU A 10 9.11 6.90 19.46
CA LEU A 10 9.34 8.33 19.29
C LEU A 10 10.83 8.69 19.43
N ALA A 11 11.52 8.08 20.37
CA ALA A 11 12.97 8.29 20.57
C ALA A 11 13.81 7.77 19.38
N GLY A 12 13.39 6.67 18.74
CA GLY A 12 14.07 6.10 17.58
C GLY A 12 13.95 6.96 16.33
N ILE A 13 12.76 7.52 16.09
CA ILE A 13 12.50 8.36 14.89
C ILE A 13 13.22 9.70 15.00
N THR A 14 13.25 10.32 16.17
CA THR A 14 13.98 11.57 16.40
C THR A 14 15.49 11.39 16.18
N ALA A 15 16.06 10.24 16.58
CA ALA A 15 17.48 9.94 16.34
C ALA A 15 17.80 9.75 14.83
N ALA A 16 16.90 9.11 14.08
CA ALA A 16 17.10 8.88 12.64
C ALA A 16 17.06 10.18 11.83
N VAL A 17 16.15 11.09 12.16
CA VAL A 17 16.03 12.41 11.48
C VAL A 17 17.26 13.28 11.73
N CYS A 18 17.81 13.22 12.95
CA CYS A 18 19.01 14.00 13.29
C CYS A 18 20.29 13.48 12.63
N MET A 19 20.39 12.16 12.34
CA MET A 19 21.54 11.58 11.63
C MET A 19 21.54 11.90 10.14
N ALA A 20 20.36 12.06 9.52
CA ALA A 20 20.25 12.45 8.11
C ALA A 20 20.71 13.90 7.84
N ALA A 21 20.68 14.76 8.85
CA ALA A 21 21.08 16.16 8.73
C ALA A 21 22.60 16.42 8.83
N GLY A 22 23.44 15.38 8.97
CA GLY A 22 24.92 15.54 9.07
C GLY A 22 25.38 16.33 10.30
N ALA A 23 24.48 16.58 11.24
CA ALA A 23 24.79 17.33 12.46
C ALA A 23 25.12 16.34 13.57
N GLY A 24 26.29 16.45 14.14
CA GLY A 24 26.69 15.69 15.33
C GLY A 24 25.73 16.02 16.50
N LEU A 25 24.81 15.13 16.78
CA LEU A 25 23.85 15.29 17.85
C LEU A 25 24.50 14.96 19.19
N ILE A 26 24.61 15.94 20.08
CA ILE A 26 24.91 15.70 21.48
C ILE A 26 23.58 15.61 22.22
N ILE A 27 23.12 14.38 22.51
CA ILE A 27 21.92 14.17 23.33
C ILE A 27 22.30 14.27 24.79
N ALA A 28 21.88 15.34 25.44
CA ALA A 28 21.96 15.44 26.90
C ALA A 28 20.88 14.55 27.55
N LYS A 29 21.30 13.67 28.43
CA LYS A 29 20.51 12.56 29.02
C LYS A 29 19.53 12.96 30.12
N THR A 30 19.14 14.20 30.31
CA THR A 30 18.22 14.61 31.39
C THR A 30 17.02 15.38 30.89
N ALA A 31 15.88 14.76 31.04
CA ALA A 31 14.57 15.14 30.54
C ALA A 31 13.90 16.28 31.35
N LYS A 32 14.51 17.43 31.47
CA LYS A 32 13.80 18.62 32.01
C LYS A 32 13.99 19.90 31.20
N ASN A 33 14.92 19.91 30.25
CA ASN A 33 15.04 21.00 29.28
C ASN A 33 15.04 20.42 27.89
N PRO A 34 14.48 21.10 26.87
CA PRO A 34 14.57 20.64 25.50
C PRO A 34 16.06 20.47 25.14
N PRO A 35 16.43 19.41 24.41
CA PRO A 35 17.82 19.19 24.07
C PRO A 35 18.34 20.35 23.21
N MET A 36 19.45 20.92 23.60
CA MET A 36 20.18 21.88 22.78
C MET A 36 20.70 21.15 21.54
N VAL A 37 20.12 21.43 20.41
CA VAL A 37 20.57 20.91 19.12
C VAL A 37 21.49 21.96 18.51
N GLY A 38 22.78 21.86 18.80
CA GLY A 38 23.80 22.58 18.07
C GLY A 38 24.00 21.93 16.70
N GLY A 39 23.28 22.36 15.69
CA GLY A 39 23.44 21.84 14.33
C GLY A 39 24.60 22.55 13.62
N TYR A 40 25.73 21.90 13.52
CA TYR A 40 26.79 22.36 12.61
C TYR A 40 26.54 21.75 11.23
N THR A 41 26.29 22.58 10.24
CA THR A 41 26.55 22.22 8.84
C THR A 41 27.94 22.78 8.49
N SER A 42 29.00 22.07 8.88
CA SER A 42 30.31 22.37 8.37
C SER A 42 30.54 21.57 7.10
N SER A 43 30.53 22.24 5.99
CA SER A 43 31.00 21.67 4.70
C SER A 43 32.54 21.70 4.57
N THR A 44 33.26 22.07 5.62
CA THR A 44 34.71 22.15 5.65
C THR A 44 35.23 21.39 6.86
N ASN A 45 36.36 20.74 6.72
CA ASN A 45 37.11 20.08 7.80
C ASN A 45 37.70 21.10 8.81
N GLU A 46 36.98 22.16 9.12
CA GLU A 46 37.44 23.14 10.08
C GLU A 46 37.29 22.60 11.50
N LYS A 47 38.36 22.72 12.25
CA LYS A 47 38.38 22.40 13.67
C LYS A 47 37.27 23.15 14.40
N PRO A 48 36.50 22.49 15.27
CA PRO A 48 35.44 23.18 16.03
C PRO A 48 35.98 24.47 16.65
N PRO A 49 35.20 25.55 16.59
CA PRO A 49 35.60 26.82 17.18
C PRO A 49 35.92 26.64 18.66
N LYS A 50 36.91 27.36 19.15
CA LYS A 50 37.28 27.29 20.57
C LYS A 50 36.12 27.76 21.42
N PRO A 51 35.91 27.19 22.62
CA PRO A 51 34.92 27.69 23.58
C PRO A 51 35.11 29.18 23.80
N ILE A 52 34.01 29.94 23.84
CA ILE A 52 34.03 31.36 24.09
C ILE A 52 34.23 31.55 25.59
N PRO A 53 35.32 32.15 26.05
CA PRO A 53 35.56 32.40 27.46
C PRO A 53 34.61 33.49 27.99
N ASN A 54 34.23 33.37 29.25
CA ASN A 54 33.44 34.37 30.02
C ASN A 54 32.02 34.62 29.44
N VAL A 55 31.33 33.59 28.97
CA VAL A 55 29.91 33.69 28.65
C VAL A 55 29.11 33.51 29.95
N THR A 56 28.22 34.47 30.22
CA THR A 56 27.27 34.38 31.34
C THR A 56 25.88 34.18 30.80
N ASP A 57 25.04 33.38 31.50
CA ASP A 57 23.62 33.28 31.20
C ASP A 57 22.86 34.55 31.55
N GLU A 58 21.60 34.62 31.29
CA GLU A 58 20.73 35.75 31.57
C GLU A 58 20.60 36.13 33.04
N ASN A 59 20.96 35.18 33.95
CA ASN A 59 20.95 35.38 35.38
C ASN A 59 22.33 35.81 35.92
N GLY A 60 23.32 36.01 35.06
CA GLY A 60 24.68 36.41 35.41
C GLY A 60 25.56 35.24 35.85
N ASN A 61 25.14 33.97 35.73
CA ASN A 61 25.94 32.82 36.07
C ASN A 61 27.03 32.62 35.02
N ASP A 62 28.27 32.38 35.44
CA ASP A 62 29.38 32.05 34.55
C ASP A 62 29.19 30.66 33.94
N ILE A 63 28.92 30.61 32.66
CA ILE A 63 28.78 29.36 31.86
C ILE A 63 29.99 29.09 30.96
N SER A 64 31.09 29.81 31.16
CA SER A 64 32.32 29.65 30.38
C SER A 64 32.96 28.27 30.52
N GLY A 65 32.65 27.50 31.55
CA GLY A 65 33.03 26.10 31.75
C GLY A 65 32.20 25.10 30.94
N GLU A 66 31.04 25.53 30.47
CA GLU A 66 30.21 24.72 29.56
C GLU A 66 30.71 24.90 28.14
N LYS A 67 30.62 23.84 27.36
CA LYS A 67 31.15 23.83 25.97
C LYS A 67 30.23 24.58 25.01
N TYR A 68 30.18 25.91 25.10
CA TYR A 68 29.49 26.76 24.14
C TYR A 68 30.39 27.10 22.97
N TYR A 69 29.86 27.01 21.78
CA TYR A 69 30.58 27.33 20.54
C TYR A 69 29.82 28.44 19.79
N ALA A 70 30.55 29.30 19.12
CA ALA A 70 29.93 30.26 18.20
C ALA A 70 29.16 29.54 17.11
N MET A 71 27.92 29.95 16.89
CA MET A 71 27.09 29.39 15.83
C MET A 71 27.61 29.83 14.47
N PRO A 72 27.55 28.99 13.43
CA PRO A 72 27.87 29.40 12.08
C PRO A 72 26.87 30.46 11.61
N ALA A 73 27.32 31.36 10.74
CA ALA A 73 26.48 32.43 10.17
C ALA A 73 25.34 31.90 9.27
N LYS A 74 25.29 30.60 9.05
CA LYS A 74 24.28 29.95 8.21
C LYS A 74 23.72 28.72 8.92
N MET A 75 22.41 28.64 8.99
CA MET A 75 21.68 27.50 9.52
C MET A 75 20.81 26.92 8.42
N ALA A 76 20.76 25.60 8.34
CA ALA A 76 19.85 24.88 7.44
C ALA A 76 19.00 23.91 8.25
N PHE A 77 17.71 23.91 7.99
CA PHE A 77 16.75 23.05 8.65
C PHE A 77 16.18 22.04 7.67
N THR A 78 15.97 20.86 8.18
CA THR A 78 15.26 19.80 7.47
C THR A 78 14.06 19.42 8.30
N ALA A 79 12.85 19.78 7.88
CA ALA A 79 11.63 19.32 8.51
C ALA A 79 11.23 17.95 7.92
N ALA A 80 10.89 17.02 8.77
CA ALA A 80 10.35 15.73 8.36
C ALA A 80 8.84 15.72 8.58
N THR A 81 8.09 15.40 7.55
CA THR A 81 6.70 14.99 7.67
C THR A 81 6.66 13.48 7.83
N TYR A 82 5.86 12.98 8.76
CA TYR A 82 5.56 11.56 8.87
C TYR A 82 4.05 11.39 9.07
N ALA A 83 3.54 10.22 8.69
CA ALA A 83 2.16 9.87 8.95
C ALA A 83 2.03 9.32 10.38
N ASP A 84 1.02 9.79 11.13
CA ASP A 84 0.64 9.20 12.41
C ASP A 84 -0.01 7.80 12.22
N GLU A 85 -0.39 7.14 13.30
CA GLU A 85 -1.03 5.82 13.26
C GLU A 85 -2.37 5.81 12.48
N SER A 86 -2.95 6.99 12.23
CA SER A 86 -4.19 7.17 11.48
C SER A 86 -3.94 7.54 10.02
N GLY A 87 -2.66 7.70 9.61
CA GLY A 87 -2.26 8.06 8.26
C GLY A 87 -2.33 9.57 7.96
N ASN A 88 -2.48 10.43 8.99
CA ASN A 88 -2.41 11.87 8.82
C ASN A 88 -0.96 12.34 8.81
N GLU A 89 -0.64 13.30 7.94
CA GLU A 89 0.66 13.95 7.96
C GLU A 89 0.82 14.79 9.24
N VAL A 90 1.90 14.52 9.97
CA VAL A 90 2.28 15.27 11.17
C VAL A 90 3.54 16.05 10.88
N ASN A 91 3.46 17.37 10.93
CA ASN A 91 4.62 18.24 10.81
C ASN A 91 5.35 18.31 12.15
N ASN A 92 6.59 17.82 12.19
CA ASN A 92 7.45 17.97 13.34
C ASN A 92 8.20 19.30 13.26
N ALA A 93 7.87 20.22 14.15
CA ALA A 93 8.67 21.41 14.37
C ALA A 93 10.09 21.04 14.84
N VAL A 94 11.10 21.60 14.21
CA VAL A 94 12.51 21.43 14.59
C VAL A 94 13.00 22.71 15.21
N THR A 95 13.58 22.61 16.41
CA THR A 95 14.11 23.78 17.15
C THR A 95 15.63 23.69 17.24
N ALA A 96 16.29 24.82 16.96
CA ALA A 96 17.71 25.01 17.17
C ALA A 96 17.93 26.25 18.05
N ASN A 97 18.93 26.20 18.94
CA ASN A 97 19.32 27.34 19.75
C ASN A 97 20.49 28.08 19.13
N ILE A 98 20.48 29.41 19.21
CA ILE A 98 21.53 30.32 18.75
C ILE A 98 21.94 31.22 19.88
N ILE A 99 23.24 31.54 19.97
CA ILE A 99 23.80 32.39 21.02
C ILE A 99 24.53 33.57 20.35
N ALA A 100 24.22 34.76 20.79
CA ALA A 100 24.95 35.99 20.44
C ALA A 100 26.08 36.24 21.46
N THR A 101 27.15 36.85 21.02
CA THR A 101 28.26 37.29 21.88
C THR A 101 28.47 38.78 21.70
N ILE A 102 28.50 39.54 22.78
CA ILE A 102 28.80 40.98 22.78
C ILE A 102 30.27 41.20 23.08
N SER A 103 30.88 42.06 22.31
CA SER A 103 32.24 42.52 22.52
C SER A 103 32.26 44.07 22.65
N PRO A 104 33.03 44.61 23.60
CA PRO A 104 33.86 43.90 24.58
C PRO A 104 33.02 43.16 25.64
N ASN A 105 33.56 42.11 26.22
CA ASN A 105 32.83 41.27 27.18
C ASN A 105 32.49 41.96 28.52
N ASN A 106 33.10 43.15 28.77
CA ASN A 106 32.81 44.00 29.88
C ASN A 106 31.80 45.13 29.54
N ALA A 107 31.10 45.06 28.42
CA ALA A 107 30.00 45.98 28.13
C ALA A 107 28.99 45.97 29.28
N ALA A 108 28.55 47.19 29.66
CA ALA A 108 27.66 47.38 30.80
C ALA A 108 26.27 46.81 30.58
N ASN A 109 25.77 46.95 29.37
CA ASN A 109 24.50 46.38 28.95
C ASN A 109 24.73 45.29 27.86
N LYS A 110 24.29 44.10 28.15
CA LYS A 110 24.39 42.96 27.21
C LYS A 110 23.04 42.54 26.63
N LYS A 111 21.98 43.33 26.87
CA LYS A 111 20.67 43.02 26.33
C LYS A 111 20.59 43.22 24.83
N VAL A 112 19.94 42.29 24.15
CA VAL A 112 19.76 42.31 22.69
C VAL A 112 18.30 42.12 22.33
N ASP A 113 17.95 42.53 21.11
CA ASP A 113 16.69 42.21 20.46
C ASP A 113 16.94 41.28 19.27
N TRP A 114 16.10 40.28 19.12
CA TRP A 114 16.11 39.32 18.03
C TRP A 114 14.99 39.65 17.07
N SER A 115 15.28 39.62 15.77
CA SER A 115 14.29 39.76 14.71
C SER A 115 14.58 38.78 13.57
N ALA A 116 13.56 38.42 12.84
CA ALA A 116 13.70 37.60 11.64
C ALA A 116 12.80 38.14 10.52
N ALA A 117 13.29 38.05 9.29
CA ALA A 117 12.55 38.47 8.10
C ALA A 117 12.93 37.56 6.92
N PHE A 118 12.05 37.40 5.95
CA PHE A 118 12.46 36.85 4.65
C PHE A 118 13.52 37.77 4.03
N LYS A 119 14.56 37.17 3.44
CA LYS A 119 15.63 37.91 2.78
C LYS A 119 15.09 38.73 1.61
N ASN A 120 14.18 38.16 0.86
CA ASN A 120 13.42 38.86 -0.18
C ASN A 120 11.90 38.59 0.03
N PRO A 121 11.18 39.48 0.75
CA PRO A 121 9.75 39.28 1.01
C PRO A 121 8.88 39.37 -0.25
N GLU A 122 9.41 39.97 -1.32
CA GLU A 122 8.74 40.15 -2.61
C GLU A 122 9.07 39.00 -3.60
N SER A 123 9.81 37.99 -3.17
CA SER A 123 10.08 36.83 -4.02
C SER A 123 8.79 36.11 -4.38
N GLU A 124 8.80 35.37 -5.51
CA GLU A 124 7.64 34.59 -5.97
C GLU A 124 7.12 33.67 -4.88
N TRP A 125 8.01 33.07 -4.08
CA TRP A 125 7.62 32.19 -3.02
C TRP A 125 7.14 32.91 -1.75
N ALA A 126 7.83 34.00 -1.31
CA ALA A 126 7.57 34.65 -0.01
C ALA A 126 6.39 35.62 -0.07
N SER A 127 6.06 36.15 -1.26
CA SER A 127 5.02 37.15 -1.44
C SER A 127 3.69 36.70 -0.85
N GLY A 128 3.11 37.49 0.03
CA GLY A 128 1.85 37.24 0.70
C GLY A 128 1.92 36.18 1.82
N LYS A 129 3.12 35.69 2.20
CA LYS A 129 3.30 34.75 3.29
C LYS A 129 3.73 35.40 4.59
N THR A 130 3.32 34.84 5.70
CA THR A 130 3.67 35.29 7.04
C THR A 130 4.80 34.42 7.58
N LEU A 131 5.95 35.06 7.91
CA LEU A 131 7.13 34.30 8.37
C LEU A 131 6.85 33.41 9.57
N SER A 132 6.03 33.81 10.52
CA SER A 132 5.74 33.07 11.74
C SER A 132 5.02 31.72 11.49
N GLU A 133 4.46 31.50 10.30
CA GLU A 133 3.90 30.20 9.89
C GLU A 133 5.00 29.17 9.59
N TYR A 134 6.21 29.63 9.29
CA TYR A 134 7.36 28.81 8.90
C TYR A 134 8.43 28.77 9.97
N ILE A 135 8.79 29.94 10.52
CA ILE A 135 9.86 30.09 11.50
C ILE A 135 9.45 31.07 12.58
N THR A 136 9.73 30.72 13.83
CA THR A 136 9.67 31.69 14.95
C THR A 136 11.03 31.77 15.64
N VAL A 137 11.31 32.93 16.21
CA VAL A 137 12.48 33.20 17.04
C VAL A 137 12.00 33.60 18.41
N THR A 138 12.39 32.84 19.43
CA THR A 138 11.96 33.08 20.81
C THR A 138 13.20 33.27 21.70
N PRO A 139 13.49 34.46 22.14
CA PRO A 139 14.55 34.69 23.15
C PRO A 139 14.28 33.89 24.42
N ALA A 140 15.31 33.39 25.08
CA ALA A 140 15.17 32.62 26.32
C ALA A 140 14.53 33.47 27.44
N SER A 141 14.82 34.79 27.46
CA SER A 141 14.16 35.79 28.28
C SER A 141 14.29 37.16 27.64
N ASP A 142 13.71 38.19 28.25
CA ASP A 142 13.83 39.60 27.74
C ASP A 142 15.28 40.03 27.67
N GLY A 143 15.72 40.34 26.44
CA GLY A 143 17.07 40.80 26.17
C GLY A 143 18.14 39.68 26.20
N SER A 144 17.75 38.42 26.22
CA SER A 144 18.66 37.28 26.27
C SER A 144 19.57 37.21 25.06
N LEU A 145 20.83 36.89 25.30
CA LEU A 145 21.82 36.55 24.26
C LEU A 145 21.56 35.21 23.59
N MET A 146 20.66 34.41 24.15
CA MET A 146 20.25 33.12 23.59
C MET A 146 18.82 33.18 23.07
N ALA A 147 18.58 32.62 21.93
CA ALA A 147 17.24 32.44 21.33
C ALA A 147 17.06 31.04 20.74
N SER A 148 15.84 30.59 20.79
CA SER A 148 15.41 29.38 20.07
C SER A 148 14.82 29.75 18.73
N VAL A 149 15.27 29.11 17.66
CA VAL A 149 14.72 29.22 16.32
C VAL A 149 13.96 27.94 16.01
N THR A 150 12.66 28.04 15.83
CA THR A 150 11.80 26.89 15.56
C THR A 150 11.29 26.95 14.12
N CYS A 151 11.59 25.89 13.34
CA CYS A 151 11.08 25.68 12.00
C CYS A 151 9.87 24.73 12.07
N TYR A 152 8.72 25.16 11.55
CA TYR A 152 7.47 24.39 11.57
C TYR A 152 7.23 23.63 10.28
N GLN A 153 7.66 24.17 9.15
CA GLN A 153 7.44 23.58 7.82
C GLN A 153 8.48 24.07 6.81
N ALA A 154 8.49 23.43 5.65
CA ALA A 154 9.38 23.76 4.54
C ALA A 154 9.13 25.16 4.00
N PHE A 155 10.20 25.87 3.61
CA PHE A 155 10.14 27.21 3.06
C PHE A 155 11.12 27.39 1.89
N GLY A 156 10.74 28.24 0.92
CA GLY A 156 11.45 28.43 -0.34
C GLY A 156 12.19 29.77 -0.47
N GLU A 157 12.19 30.62 0.57
CA GLU A 157 12.94 31.87 0.61
C GLU A 157 13.82 31.91 1.85
N GLN A 158 15.08 32.32 1.69
CA GLN A 158 16.00 32.48 2.81
C GLN A 158 15.44 33.44 3.87
N VAL A 159 15.70 33.11 5.14
CA VAL A 159 15.33 33.94 6.27
C VAL A 159 16.59 34.54 6.89
N ILE A 160 16.60 35.81 7.13
CA ILE A 160 17.66 36.51 7.85
C ILE A 160 17.22 36.72 9.29
N LEU A 161 17.93 36.06 10.18
CA LEU A 161 17.86 36.27 11.62
C LEU A 161 18.85 37.40 11.99
N THR A 162 18.39 38.43 12.66
CA THR A 162 19.22 39.56 13.10
C THR A 162 19.14 39.70 14.61
N VAL A 163 20.28 39.92 15.24
CA VAL A 163 20.39 40.28 16.66
C VAL A 163 21.01 41.66 16.74
N THR A 164 20.40 42.53 17.54
CA THR A 164 20.81 43.92 17.69
C THR A 164 20.98 44.27 19.16
N SER A 165 22.07 44.95 19.52
CA SER A 165 22.27 45.45 20.88
C SER A 165 21.25 46.52 21.22
N ARG A 166 20.62 46.45 22.40
CA ARG A 166 19.70 47.49 22.86
C ARG A 166 20.40 48.80 23.21
N GLU A 167 21.69 48.76 23.51
CA GLU A 167 22.45 49.97 23.84
C GLU A 167 23.04 50.65 22.60
N ASN A 168 23.42 49.85 21.60
CA ASN A 168 24.00 50.35 20.38
C ASN A 168 23.36 49.66 19.17
N ALA A 169 22.46 50.36 18.49
CA ALA A 169 21.74 49.82 17.34
C ALA A 169 22.65 49.52 16.11
N GLU A 170 23.89 50.04 16.07
CA GLU A 170 24.86 49.70 15.03
C GLU A 170 25.55 48.38 15.29
N ALA A 171 25.55 47.91 16.57
CA ALA A 171 26.11 46.60 16.93
C ALA A 171 25.09 45.51 16.63
N THR A 172 25.16 44.99 15.42
CA THR A 172 24.27 43.94 14.90
C THR A 172 25.06 42.75 14.39
N ALA A 173 24.43 41.59 14.42
CA ALA A 173 24.91 40.37 13.74
C ALA A 173 23.75 39.68 13.07
N SER A 174 24.01 38.93 12.00
CA SER A 174 22.97 38.22 11.28
C SER A 174 23.38 36.79 10.97
N CYS A 175 22.38 35.91 10.87
CA CYS A 175 22.50 34.53 10.46
C CYS A 175 21.48 34.26 9.35
N THR A 176 21.91 33.61 8.27
CA THR A 176 21.01 33.17 7.21
C THR A 176 20.46 31.77 7.56
N ILE A 177 19.16 31.65 7.50
CA ILE A 177 18.45 30.38 7.71
C ILE A 177 17.93 29.86 6.38
N ASP A 178 18.29 28.66 6.04
CA ASP A 178 17.88 27.98 4.82
C ASP A 178 17.08 26.71 5.17
N TYR A 179 16.23 26.28 4.24
CA TYR A 179 15.62 24.97 4.26
C TYR A 179 16.27 24.09 3.20
N LYS A 180 16.89 23.00 3.64
CA LYS A 180 17.51 22.04 2.71
C LYS A 180 16.48 21.04 2.22
N GLN A 181 16.41 20.83 0.91
CA GLN A 181 15.66 19.76 0.31
C GLN A 181 16.13 18.41 0.89
N GLN A 182 15.22 17.48 1.09
CA GLN A 182 15.54 16.12 1.52
C GLN A 182 14.78 15.10 0.68
N LEU A 183 15.32 13.90 0.63
CA LEU A 183 14.61 12.76 0.10
C LEU A 183 13.51 12.34 1.09
N VAL A 184 12.26 12.42 0.66
CA VAL A 184 11.09 12.05 1.46
C VAL A 184 10.77 10.56 1.28
N SER A 185 10.74 10.10 0.03
CA SER A 185 10.41 8.71 -0.29
C SER A 185 10.90 8.32 -1.66
N TYR A 186 10.97 7.00 -1.87
CA TYR A 186 11.05 6.42 -3.21
C TYR A 186 9.63 6.09 -3.67
N GLU A 187 9.33 6.46 -4.91
CA GLU A 187 8.05 6.18 -5.55
C GLU A 187 8.26 5.21 -6.70
N LEU A 188 7.32 4.29 -6.87
CA LEU A 188 7.34 3.35 -7.98
C LEU A 188 6.24 3.66 -8.99
N SER A 189 6.52 3.36 -10.25
CA SER A 189 5.52 3.14 -11.28
C SER A 189 5.77 1.82 -11.97
N VAL A 190 4.71 1.16 -12.43
CA VAL A 190 4.77 -0.18 -13.01
C VAL A 190 4.08 -0.19 -14.35
N ALA A 191 4.71 -0.83 -15.35
CA ALA A 191 4.14 -1.09 -16.65
C ALA A 191 4.14 -2.59 -16.95
N GLN A 192 3.03 -3.10 -17.45
CA GLN A 192 2.85 -4.43 -18.02
C GLN A 192 2.13 -4.27 -19.35
N GLU A 193 2.69 -4.81 -20.44
CA GLU A 193 2.10 -4.69 -21.78
C GLU A 193 0.70 -5.30 -21.83
N GLY A 194 -0.25 -4.57 -22.41
CA GLY A 194 -1.65 -4.99 -22.53
C GLY A 194 -2.42 -5.09 -21.21
N LYS A 195 -1.84 -4.61 -20.08
CA LYS A 195 -2.46 -4.60 -18.75
C LYS A 195 -2.43 -3.19 -18.13
N THR A 196 -3.19 -3.01 -17.09
CA THR A 196 -3.26 -1.74 -16.33
C THR A 196 -2.88 -1.98 -14.86
N PRO A 197 -1.60 -2.22 -14.55
CA PRO A 197 -1.14 -2.36 -13.19
C PRO A 197 -1.36 -1.04 -12.42
N SER A 198 -1.41 -1.12 -11.11
CA SER A 198 -1.57 0.06 -10.25
C SER A 198 -0.55 0.08 -9.14
N VAL A 199 -0.18 1.30 -8.72
CA VAL A 199 0.69 1.54 -7.56
C VAL A 199 0.09 2.63 -6.70
N ASN A 200 0.06 2.41 -5.41
CA ASN A 200 -0.24 3.41 -4.40
C ASN A 200 1.03 3.68 -3.60
N ASN A 201 1.70 4.79 -3.90
CA ASN A 201 2.98 5.15 -3.30
C ASN A 201 2.85 5.52 -1.81
N THR A 202 1.71 6.04 -1.37
CA THR A 202 1.45 6.36 0.05
C THR A 202 1.32 5.09 0.88
N LYS A 203 0.51 4.12 0.42
CA LYS A 203 0.27 2.85 1.14
C LYS A 203 1.35 1.80 0.86
N LYS A 204 2.25 2.06 -0.08
CA LYS A 204 3.28 1.11 -0.57
C LYS A 204 2.67 -0.22 -1.03
N THR A 205 1.56 -0.13 -1.76
CA THR A 205 0.83 -1.28 -2.31
C THR A 205 0.56 -1.11 -3.79
N GLY A 206 0.23 -2.19 -4.46
CA GLY A 206 -0.12 -2.14 -5.88
C GLY A 206 -0.80 -3.42 -6.36
N THR A 207 -1.06 -3.46 -7.66
CA THR A 207 -1.64 -4.60 -8.35
C THR A 207 -0.80 -4.94 -9.57
N LEU A 208 -0.39 -6.21 -9.69
CA LEU A 208 0.21 -6.82 -10.87
C LEU A 208 -0.74 -7.84 -11.47
N TYR A 209 -0.53 -8.17 -12.72
CA TYR A 209 -1.31 -9.22 -13.39
C TYR A 209 -0.46 -10.47 -13.53
N ALA A 210 -0.99 -11.61 -13.05
CA ALA A 210 -0.37 -12.90 -13.22
C ALA A 210 -0.77 -13.47 -14.60
N ASP A 211 0.22 -13.80 -15.39
CA ASP A 211 0.06 -14.48 -16.65
C ASP A 211 1.07 -15.61 -16.74
N PHE A 212 0.58 -16.86 -16.95
CA PHE A 212 1.44 -18.01 -17.16
C PHE A 212 1.69 -18.28 -18.66
N SER A 213 1.04 -17.53 -19.54
CA SER A 213 1.05 -17.78 -20.98
C SER A 213 1.95 -16.83 -21.75
N SER A 214 2.45 -15.76 -21.12
CA SER A 214 3.26 -14.74 -21.80
C SER A 214 4.55 -14.48 -21.06
N ASP A 215 5.61 -14.29 -21.82
CA ASP A 215 6.91 -13.79 -21.35
C ASP A 215 6.90 -12.24 -21.28
N THR A 216 5.75 -11.63 -21.04
CA THR A 216 5.62 -10.15 -21.04
C THR A 216 6.35 -9.57 -19.85
N PRO A 217 7.41 -8.79 -20.08
CA PRO A 217 8.20 -8.20 -19.01
C PRO A 217 7.36 -7.20 -18.19
N ILE A 218 7.65 -7.14 -16.90
CA ILE A 218 7.12 -6.12 -16.01
C ILE A 218 8.21 -5.09 -15.78
N THR A 219 7.98 -3.85 -16.19
CA THR A 219 8.92 -2.76 -15.96
C THR A 219 8.50 -1.99 -14.71
N ILE A 220 9.45 -1.85 -13.77
CA ILE A 220 9.28 -1.03 -12.58
C ILE A 220 10.26 0.12 -12.66
N HIS A 221 9.74 1.34 -12.72
CA HIS A 221 10.54 2.56 -12.60
C HIS A 221 10.44 3.11 -11.19
N TYR A 222 11.52 3.73 -10.74
CA TYR A 222 11.52 4.47 -9.49
C TYR A 222 11.77 5.95 -9.73
N ALA A 223 11.21 6.78 -8.86
CA ALA A 223 11.45 8.20 -8.78
C ALA A 223 11.72 8.60 -7.33
N TYR A 224 12.35 9.74 -7.18
CA TYR A 224 12.60 10.34 -5.86
C TYR A 224 11.52 11.37 -5.56
N ASN A 225 10.84 11.20 -4.43
CA ASN A 225 10.00 12.27 -3.90
C ASN A 225 10.85 13.11 -2.93
N LYS A 226 11.05 14.35 -3.29
CA LYS A 226 11.89 15.31 -2.56
C LYS A 226 11.00 16.33 -1.88
N SER A 227 11.44 16.84 -0.72
CA SER A 227 10.71 17.90 -0.02
C SER A 227 10.76 19.21 -0.84
N ALA A 228 9.64 19.89 -0.93
CA ALA A 228 9.51 21.20 -1.55
C ALA A 228 8.49 22.04 -0.75
N PRO A 229 8.68 23.36 -0.64
CA PRO A 229 9.76 24.19 -1.20
C PRO A 229 11.09 24.03 -0.45
N TYR A 230 12.16 24.61 -0.98
CA TYR A 230 13.50 24.57 -0.38
C TYR A 230 14.36 25.74 -0.86
N THR A 231 15.37 26.13 -0.09
CA THR A 231 16.37 27.14 -0.45
C THR A 231 17.71 26.50 -0.82
N ILE A 232 17.99 25.28 -0.35
CA ILE A 232 19.17 24.50 -0.69
C ILE A 232 18.73 23.20 -1.35
N GLU A 233 19.19 22.97 -2.57
CA GLU A 233 18.91 21.73 -3.32
C GLU A 233 19.64 20.52 -2.72
N LEU A 234 18.97 19.37 -2.78
CA LEU A 234 19.58 18.09 -2.51
C LEU A 234 20.48 17.70 -3.70
N GLN A 235 21.75 17.47 -3.43
CA GLN A 235 22.69 17.05 -4.45
C GLN A 235 22.51 15.56 -4.78
N ASP A 236 22.79 15.16 -6.02
CA ASP A 236 22.65 13.75 -6.44
C ASP A 236 23.53 12.80 -5.60
N SER A 237 24.70 13.30 -5.13
CA SER A 237 25.58 12.54 -4.23
C SER A 237 24.98 12.28 -2.83
N GLU A 238 23.95 12.99 -2.46
CA GLU A 238 23.23 12.82 -1.19
C GLU A 238 22.01 11.89 -1.33
N ILE A 239 21.73 11.45 -2.55
CA ILE A 239 20.62 10.52 -2.84
C ILE A 239 21.22 9.12 -2.96
N THR A 240 20.75 8.20 -2.12
CA THR A 240 21.09 6.80 -2.26
C THR A 240 20.29 6.17 -3.39
N ALA A 241 20.95 5.83 -4.49
CA ALA A 241 20.29 5.19 -5.62
C ALA A 241 19.99 3.71 -5.32
N PRO A 242 18.80 3.20 -5.71
CA PRO A 242 18.54 1.77 -5.72
C PRO A 242 19.53 1.06 -6.66
N SER A 243 20.19 0.02 -6.16
CA SER A 243 21.14 -0.78 -6.93
C SER A 243 20.65 -2.21 -7.20
N GLU A 244 19.73 -2.68 -6.39
CA GLU A 244 19.14 -4.01 -6.50
C GLU A 244 17.63 -3.95 -6.24
N MET A 245 16.87 -4.76 -6.95
CA MET A 245 15.48 -5.03 -6.63
C MET A 245 15.29 -6.51 -6.33
N LYS A 246 14.72 -6.82 -5.17
CA LYS A 246 14.31 -8.18 -4.77
C LYS A 246 12.83 -8.36 -4.93
N VAL A 247 12.45 -9.45 -5.57
CA VAL A 247 11.05 -9.87 -5.72
C VAL A 247 10.88 -11.18 -4.98
N THR A 248 9.92 -11.23 -4.06
CA THR A 248 9.60 -12.44 -3.31
C THR A 248 8.10 -12.70 -3.28
N TYR A 249 7.71 -13.95 -3.22
CA TYR A 249 6.32 -14.37 -3.12
C TYR A 249 5.94 -14.76 -1.72
N LYS A 250 4.67 -14.55 -1.39
CA LYS A 250 4.08 -15.03 -0.13
C LYS A 250 4.18 -16.55 -0.05
N PRO A 251 4.65 -17.13 1.07
CA PRO A 251 4.82 -18.58 1.21
C PRO A 251 3.56 -19.39 0.92
N THR A 252 2.38 -18.88 1.28
CA THR A 252 1.10 -19.55 1.03
C THR A 252 0.78 -19.72 -0.46
N LEU A 253 1.14 -18.72 -1.29
CA LEU A 253 0.99 -18.82 -2.74
C LEU A 253 1.97 -19.86 -3.30
N LEU A 254 3.25 -19.77 -2.92
CA LEU A 254 4.27 -20.74 -3.39
C LEU A 254 3.87 -22.16 -3.04
N SER A 255 3.48 -22.41 -1.79
CA SER A 255 3.06 -23.77 -1.35
C SER A 255 1.83 -24.29 -2.09
N ALA A 256 0.91 -23.39 -2.49
CA ALA A 256 -0.25 -23.78 -3.29
C ALA A 256 0.15 -24.14 -4.73
N LEU A 257 1.09 -23.40 -5.30
CA LEU A 257 1.61 -23.66 -6.65
C LEU A 257 2.47 -24.92 -6.70
N GLU A 258 3.30 -25.17 -5.69
CA GLU A 258 4.13 -26.40 -5.59
C GLU A 258 3.31 -27.69 -5.61
N LYS A 259 2.12 -27.67 -5.02
CA LYS A 259 1.22 -28.84 -4.98
C LYS A 259 0.67 -29.25 -6.35
N ILE A 260 0.78 -28.40 -7.36
CA ILE A 260 0.15 -28.64 -8.67
C ILE A 260 0.99 -29.61 -9.49
N ASN A 261 2.32 -29.44 -9.52
CA ASN A 261 3.20 -30.25 -10.36
C ASN A 261 4.58 -30.52 -9.74
N GLU A 262 4.67 -30.51 -8.41
CA GLU A 262 5.90 -30.77 -7.64
C GLU A 262 7.06 -29.82 -7.97
N THR A 263 6.79 -28.71 -8.62
CA THR A 263 7.79 -27.72 -9.00
C THR A 263 7.41 -26.35 -8.46
N ALA A 264 8.25 -25.80 -7.60
CA ALA A 264 8.03 -24.46 -7.07
C ALA A 264 8.14 -23.38 -8.17
N ALA A 265 7.19 -22.45 -8.18
CA ALA A 265 7.37 -21.20 -8.88
C ALA A 265 8.48 -20.40 -8.16
N LYS A 266 9.56 -20.09 -8.86
CA LYS A 266 10.68 -19.32 -8.31
C LYS A 266 10.48 -17.85 -8.57
N PRO A 267 11.03 -16.98 -7.73
CA PRO A 267 11.12 -15.55 -8.04
C PRO A 267 11.75 -15.33 -9.41
N PRO A 268 11.22 -14.40 -10.21
CA PRO A 268 11.73 -14.11 -11.54
C PRO A 268 13.13 -13.47 -11.49
N GLU A 269 13.85 -13.53 -12.59
CA GLU A 269 15.07 -12.75 -12.76
C GLU A 269 14.75 -11.27 -12.89
N VAL A 270 15.55 -10.44 -12.23
CA VAL A 270 15.43 -8.99 -12.25
C VAL A 270 16.65 -8.38 -12.89
N THR A 271 16.46 -7.58 -13.91
CA THR A 271 17.52 -6.86 -14.60
C THR A 271 17.41 -5.35 -14.31
N ALA A 272 18.50 -4.74 -13.86
CA ALA A 272 18.57 -3.29 -13.66
C ALA A 272 18.59 -2.55 -15.01
N THR A 273 17.93 -1.41 -15.07
CA THR A 273 17.94 -0.46 -16.18
C THR A 273 18.38 0.93 -15.69
N GLN A 274 18.46 1.91 -16.56
CA GLN A 274 18.93 3.25 -16.19
C GLN A 274 18.12 3.89 -15.06
N ASN A 275 16.79 3.73 -15.05
CA ASN A 275 15.89 4.36 -14.07
C ASN A 275 14.89 3.36 -13.49
N GLY A 276 15.27 2.09 -13.36
CA GLY A 276 14.35 1.09 -12.87
C GLY A 276 14.86 -0.33 -13.02
N PHE A 277 13.92 -1.25 -13.06
CA PHE A 277 14.17 -2.69 -13.12
C PHE A 277 13.15 -3.35 -14.05
N VAL A 278 13.58 -4.42 -14.70
CA VAL A 278 12.70 -5.28 -15.49
C VAL A 278 12.65 -6.65 -14.84
N ILE A 279 11.45 -7.12 -14.56
CA ILE A 279 11.15 -8.50 -14.21
C ILE A 279 10.86 -9.21 -15.54
N SER A 280 11.63 -10.25 -15.89
CA SER A 280 11.54 -10.92 -17.20
C SER A 280 10.18 -11.58 -17.40
N ASP A 281 9.75 -12.34 -16.43
CA ASP A 281 8.39 -12.87 -16.30
C ASP A 281 8.00 -12.90 -14.82
N LEU A 282 6.71 -12.91 -14.52
CA LEU A 282 6.26 -12.91 -13.13
C LEU A 282 6.44 -14.27 -12.46
N PHE A 283 6.30 -15.36 -13.24
CA PHE A 283 6.57 -16.71 -12.80
C PHE A 283 7.59 -17.35 -13.72
N ASN A 284 8.52 -18.10 -13.11
CA ASN A 284 9.57 -18.78 -13.85
C ASN A 284 8.98 -19.57 -15.03
N LYS A 285 9.49 -19.30 -16.24
CA LYS A 285 9.07 -19.97 -17.47
C LYS A 285 9.12 -21.50 -17.34
N ALA A 286 10.13 -22.04 -16.66
CA ALA A 286 10.24 -23.49 -16.42
C ALA A 286 9.08 -24.05 -15.58
N TYR A 287 8.46 -23.21 -14.73
CA TYR A 287 7.21 -23.58 -14.05
C TYR A 287 6.02 -23.51 -15.01
N ALA A 288 5.91 -22.41 -15.76
CA ALA A 288 4.82 -22.20 -16.72
C ALA A 288 4.79 -23.30 -17.80
N ASP A 289 5.94 -23.73 -18.29
CA ASP A 289 6.08 -24.80 -19.29
C ASP A 289 5.58 -26.16 -18.78
N LYS A 290 5.46 -26.35 -17.47
CA LYS A 290 4.89 -27.56 -16.86
C LYS A 290 3.38 -27.53 -16.71
N LEU A 291 2.74 -26.39 -16.86
CA LEU A 291 1.28 -26.26 -16.83
C LEU A 291 0.66 -26.72 -18.16
N THR A 292 0.96 -27.96 -18.56
CA THR A 292 0.60 -28.49 -19.89
C THR A 292 -0.85 -28.94 -19.98
N SER A 293 -1.42 -29.43 -18.87
CA SER A 293 -2.83 -29.78 -18.81
C SER A 293 -3.72 -28.57 -18.49
N ALA A 294 -4.97 -28.61 -18.98
CA ALA A 294 -5.96 -27.59 -18.60
C ALA A 294 -6.22 -27.59 -17.07
N ALA A 295 -6.20 -28.76 -16.46
CA ALA A 295 -6.41 -28.90 -15.00
C ALA A 295 -5.30 -28.22 -14.20
N ASP A 296 -4.02 -28.46 -14.51
CA ASP A 296 -2.90 -27.83 -13.82
C ASP A 296 -2.93 -26.30 -13.99
N TYR A 297 -3.20 -25.84 -15.21
CA TYR A 297 -3.33 -24.43 -15.51
C TYR A 297 -4.46 -23.78 -14.69
N ASN A 298 -5.64 -24.40 -14.67
CA ASN A 298 -6.79 -23.91 -13.91
C ASN A 298 -6.53 -23.92 -12.39
N GLN A 299 -5.82 -24.94 -11.89
CA GLN A 299 -5.41 -24.98 -10.47
C GLN A 299 -4.43 -23.83 -10.16
N ALA A 300 -3.48 -23.52 -11.04
CA ALA A 300 -2.55 -22.39 -10.86
C ALA A 300 -3.30 -21.04 -10.83
N ILE A 301 -4.24 -20.82 -11.74
CA ILE A 301 -5.10 -19.63 -11.73
C ILE A 301 -5.92 -19.53 -10.44
N ASN A 302 -6.50 -20.64 -9.99
CA ASN A 302 -7.26 -20.69 -8.73
C ASN A 302 -6.37 -20.43 -7.51
N ALA A 303 -5.12 -20.91 -7.50
CA ALA A 303 -4.16 -20.61 -6.43
C ALA A 303 -3.87 -19.10 -6.34
N ILE A 304 -3.69 -18.45 -7.48
CA ILE A 304 -3.52 -16.98 -7.51
C ILE A 304 -4.81 -16.28 -7.05
N TYR A 305 -5.97 -16.70 -7.48
CA TYR A 305 -7.26 -16.15 -7.04
C TYR A 305 -7.40 -16.21 -5.51
N ASN A 306 -7.07 -17.35 -4.92
CA ASN A 306 -7.23 -17.57 -3.47
C ASN A 306 -6.15 -16.90 -2.62
N TYR A 307 -4.91 -16.81 -3.12
CA TYR A 307 -3.73 -16.37 -2.35
C TYR A 307 -3.00 -15.17 -2.93
N GLY A 308 -3.50 -14.57 -4.01
CA GLY A 308 -2.86 -13.47 -4.71
C GLY A 308 -2.90 -12.12 -3.98
N SER A 309 -3.73 -11.98 -2.93
CA SER A 309 -3.77 -10.75 -2.14
C SER A 309 -2.48 -10.54 -1.38
N GLY A 310 -1.77 -9.43 -1.66
CA GLY A 310 -0.48 -9.11 -1.04
C GLY A 310 0.59 -10.18 -1.28
N ALA A 311 0.55 -10.84 -2.44
CA ALA A 311 1.33 -12.05 -2.69
C ALA A 311 2.76 -11.78 -3.17
N VAL A 312 3.05 -10.59 -3.67
CA VAL A 312 4.37 -10.23 -4.21
C VAL A 312 4.94 -9.07 -3.42
N ASN A 313 6.12 -9.26 -2.83
CA ASN A 313 6.90 -8.19 -2.23
C ASN A 313 8.01 -7.76 -3.19
N VAL A 314 8.12 -6.45 -3.39
CA VAL A 314 9.18 -5.80 -4.17
C VAL A 314 9.95 -4.88 -3.25
N VAL A 315 11.23 -5.15 -3.06
CA VAL A 315 12.12 -4.38 -2.20
C VAL A 315 13.21 -3.77 -3.06
N LEU A 316 13.37 -2.45 -3.01
CA LEU A 316 14.54 -1.76 -3.57
C LEU A 316 15.62 -1.67 -2.50
N ASN A 317 16.83 -2.08 -2.82
CA ASN A 317 17.97 -2.05 -1.92
C ASN A 317 19.06 -1.10 -2.46
N ASP A 318 19.85 -0.56 -1.54
CA ASP A 318 21.11 0.12 -1.85
C ASP A 318 22.23 -0.88 -2.20
N SER A 319 23.41 -0.37 -2.54
CA SER A 319 24.59 -1.17 -2.85
C SER A 319 25.14 -1.99 -1.67
N SER A 320 24.69 -1.68 -0.45
CA SER A 320 25.05 -2.41 0.77
C SER A 320 24.00 -3.46 1.14
N GLY A 321 22.91 -3.55 0.38
CA GLY A 321 21.78 -4.47 0.62
C GLY A 321 20.74 -3.95 1.62
N ASN A 322 20.83 -2.70 2.06
CA ASN A 322 19.81 -2.12 2.94
C ASN A 322 18.55 -1.77 2.14
N ALA A 323 17.39 -2.06 2.72
CA ALA A 323 16.13 -1.75 2.10
C ALA A 323 15.86 -0.23 2.10
N LEU A 324 15.67 0.33 0.90
CA LEU A 324 15.29 1.72 0.70
C LEU A 324 13.77 1.89 0.71
N THR A 325 13.05 0.95 0.15
CA THR A 325 11.59 0.91 0.15
C THR A 325 11.09 -0.50 -0.09
N ASN A 326 9.88 -0.79 0.40
CA ASN A 326 9.22 -2.08 0.24
C ASN A 326 7.77 -1.87 -0.20
N TYR A 327 7.36 -2.55 -1.25
CA TYR A 327 6.01 -2.55 -1.78
C TYR A 327 5.41 -3.95 -1.76
N THR A 328 4.13 -4.03 -1.46
CA THR A 328 3.37 -5.27 -1.50
C THR A 328 2.33 -5.20 -2.62
N PHE A 329 2.42 -6.12 -3.58
CA PHE A 329 1.51 -6.18 -4.70
C PHE A 329 0.54 -7.34 -4.56
N THR A 330 -0.71 -7.07 -4.93
CA THR A 330 -1.74 -8.08 -5.14
C THR A 330 -1.69 -8.56 -6.60
N LEU A 331 -1.74 -9.86 -6.79
CA LEU A 331 -1.89 -10.45 -8.11
C LEU A 331 -3.36 -10.41 -8.52
N ASN A 332 -3.65 -9.73 -9.62
CA ASN A 332 -5.01 -9.62 -10.13
C ASN A 332 -5.29 -10.74 -11.13
N THR A 333 -6.33 -11.51 -10.84
CA THR A 333 -6.83 -12.60 -11.69
C THR A 333 -8.04 -12.21 -12.52
N LYS A 334 -8.66 -11.05 -12.29
CA LYS A 334 -9.87 -10.66 -13.05
C LYS A 334 -9.66 -10.63 -14.55
N ALA A 335 -8.45 -10.27 -15.00
CA ALA A 335 -8.07 -10.38 -16.40
C ALA A 335 -7.82 -11.83 -16.84
N THR A 336 -7.67 -12.76 -15.92
CA THR A 336 -7.39 -14.17 -16.17
C THR A 336 -8.62 -15.07 -16.04
N GLN A 337 -9.77 -14.56 -15.60
CA GLN A 337 -11.02 -15.33 -15.63
C GLN A 337 -11.40 -15.82 -17.04
N GLY A 338 -11.02 -15.07 -18.08
CA GLY A 338 -11.11 -15.54 -19.48
C GLY A 338 -10.05 -16.57 -19.87
N GLN A 339 -9.10 -16.91 -18.98
CA GLN A 339 -8.02 -17.84 -19.26
C GLN A 339 -8.26 -19.24 -18.67
N ILE A 340 -9.33 -19.44 -17.89
CA ILE A 340 -9.72 -20.78 -17.43
C ILE A 340 -10.00 -21.65 -18.66
N LYS A 341 -9.29 -22.75 -18.78
CA LYS A 341 -9.37 -23.66 -19.91
C LYS A 341 -10.43 -24.75 -19.67
N PRO A 342 -11.19 -25.15 -20.67
CA PRO A 342 -12.08 -26.32 -20.53
C PRO A 342 -11.23 -27.57 -20.29
N GLU A 343 -11.60 -28.37 -19.28
CA GLU A 343 -10.90 -29.60 -18.90
C GLU A 343 -11.52 -30.84 -19.59
N SER A 344 -12.81 -30.81 -19.84
CA SER A 344 -13.52 -31.88 -20.51
C SER A 344 -14.75 -31.38 -21.23
N ILE A 345 -15.17 -32.13 -22.20
CA ILE A 345 -16.45 -31.98 -22.88
C ILE A 345 -17.18 -33.31 -22.74
N ALA A 346 -18.44 -33.25 -22.34
CA ALA A 346 -19.29 -34.40 -22.30
C ALA A 346 -20.53 -34.15 -23.16
N LEU A 347 -20.96 -35.18 -23.85
CA LEU A 347 -22.26 -35.21 -24.51
C LEU A 347 -23.28 -35.82 -23.55
N ASN A 348 -24.49 -35.36 -23.57
CA ASN A 348 -25.60 -35.89 -22.81
C ASN A 348 -26.03 -37.30 -23.29
N ASN A 349 -25.57 -37.67 -24.48
CA ASN A 349 -25.79 -39.01 -25.04
C ASN A 349 -24.57 -39.38 -25.90
N THR A 350 -23.97 -40.57 -25.62
CA THR A 350 -22.79 -41.06 -26.33
C THR A 350 -23.15 -41.99 -27.50
N GLU A 351 -24.40 -42.43 -27.56
CA GLU A 351 -24.92 -43.23 -28.65
C GLU A 351 -26.29 -42.74 -29.08
N LEU A 352 -26.47 -42.52 -30.36
CA LEU A 352 -27.76 -42.20 -31.00
C LEU A 352 -28.13 -43.31 -31.98
N THR A 353 -29.19 -44.04 -31.65
CA THR A 353 -29.74 -45.05 -32.54
C THR A 353 -31.12 -44.59 -33.03
N PHE A 354 -31.23 -44.36 -34.33
CA PHE A 354 -32.49 -43.98 -34.94
C PHE A 354 -33.30 -45.20 -35.33
N GLY A 355 -34.60 -45.19 -34.98
CA GLY A 355 -35.54 -46.27 -35.31
C GLY A 355 -36.80 -46.16 -34.47
N GLU A 356 -37.69 -47.12 -34.58
CA GLU A 356 -38.97 -47.18 -33.84
C GLU A 356 -38.78 -47.24 -32.31
N GLU A 357 -37.67 -47.82 -31.82
CA GLU A 357 -37.34 -47.91 -30.39
C GLU A 357 -37.11 -46.51 -29.76
N MET A 358 -36.68 -45.54 -30.52
CA MET A 358 -36.48 -44.18 -30.01
C MET A 358 -37.79 -43.51 -29.56
N LYS A 359 -38.89 -43.82 -30.20
CA LYS A 359 -40.20 -43.24 -29.94
C LYS A 359 -40.75 -43.55 -28.57
N ALA A 360 -40.25 -44.62 -27.94
CA ALA A 360 -40.66 -45.03 -26.59
C ALA A 360 -39.62 -44.70 -25.50
N LYS A 361 -38.46 -44.17 -25.88
CA LYS A 361 -37.35 -43.95 -24.94
C LYS A 361 -37.62 -42.79 -24.01
N THR A 362 -37.38 -43.02 -22.73
CA THR A 362 -37.56 -42.00 -21.67
C THR A 362 -36.20 -41.57 -21.14
N TYR A 363 -36.02 -40.27 -21.00
CA TYR A 363 -34.78 -39.64 -20.55
C TYR A 363 -35.01 -38.95 -19.21
N LYS A 364 -33.94 -38.85 -18.41
CA LYS A 364 -33.96 -38.21 -17.07
C LYS A 364 -33.82 -36.71 -17.14
N ILE A 365 -34.54 -35.98 -16.29
CA ILE A 365 -34.34 -34.55 -16.04
C ILE A 365 -33.81 -34.39 -14.62
N THR A 366 -32.69 -33.70 -14.51
CA THR A 366 -32.07 -33.36 -13.21
C THR A 366 -32.13 -31.86 -12.98
N TYR A 367 -32.45 -31.42 -11.78
CA TYR A 367 -32.58 -30.00 -11.42
C TYR A 367 -31.50 -29.61 -10.40
N ARG A 368 -30.67 -28.61 -10.73
CA ARG A 368 -29.57 -28.14 -9.87
C ARG A 368 -29.60 -26.63 -9.75
N ALA A 369 -28.86 -26.06 -8.79
CA ALA A 369 -28.61 -24.62 -8.72
C ALA A 369 -27.36 -24.26 -9.54
N ALA A 370 -27.47 -23.22 -10.35
CA ALA A 370 -26.36 -22.68 -11.11
C ALA A 370 -25.36 -21.98 -10.19
N GLY A 371 -24.07 -22.23 -10.38
CA GLY A 371 -23.01 -21.58 -9.59
C GLY A 371 -22.82 -22.09 -8.16
N TYR A 372 -23.63 -23.06 -7.71
CA TYR A 372 -23.54 -23.64 -6.36
C TYR A 372 -22.98 -25.07 -6.41
N LYS A 373 -22.07 -25.39 -5.52
CA LYS A 373 -21.47 -26.73 -5.40
C LYS A 373 -22.37 -27.76 -4.70
N TRP A 374 -23.68 -27.56 -4.68
CA TRP A 374 -24.61 -28.52 -4.09
C TRP A 374 -24.55 -29.84 -4.85
N THR A 375 -24.32 -30.89 -4.13
CA THR A 375 -24.18 -32.25 -4.71
C THR A 375 -25.49 -32.91 -5.04
N THR A 376 -26.59 -32.46 -4.39
CA THR A 376 -27.94 -33.02 -4.53
C THR A 376 -28.80 -32.20 -5.47
N THR A 377 -29.90 -32.77 -5.95
CA THR A 377 -30.86 -32.03 -6.79
C THR A 377 -31.70 -31.06 -5.96
N LEU A 378 -32.22 -30.01 -6.58
CA LEU A 378 -33.06 -29.01 -5.90
C LEU A 378 -34.31 -29.58 -5.22
N PHE A 379 -34.87 -30.68 -5.77
CA PHE A 379 -36.12 -31.29 -5.28
C PHE A 379 -35.89 -32.60 -4.49
N GLU A 380 -34.66 -33.01 -4.27
CA GLU A 380 -34.35 -34.20 -3.53
C GLU A 380 -34.54 -34.00 -2.03
N LYS A 381 -35.24 -34.96 -1.39
CA LYS A 381 -35.42 -34.90 0.06
C LYS A 381 -34.09 -35.03 0.78
N GLY A 382 -33.78 -34.03 1.62
CA GLY A 382 -32.48 -33.98 2.32
C GLY A 382 -31.41 -33.18 1.57
N SER A 383 -31.73 -32.59 0.41
CA SER A 383 -30.85 -31.60 -0.24
C SER A 383 -30.76 -30.31 0.61
N GLU A 384 -29.66 -29.55 0.41
CA GLU A 384 -29.47 -28.28 1.13
C GLU A 384 -30.64 -27.32 0.91
N CYS A 385 -31.37 -27.44 -0.17
CA CYS A 385 -32.52 -26.61 -0.48
C CYS A 385 -33.87 -27.33 -0.31
N GLY A 386 -33.93 -28.65 -0.44
CA GLY A 386 -35.12 -29.49 -0.19
C GLY A 386 -36.44 -28.91 -0.71
N LEU A 387 -36.43 -28.27 -1.88
CA LEU A 387 -37.61 -27.65 -2.46
C LEU A 387 -38.66 -28.71 -2.73
N SER A 388 -39.86 -28.57 -2.15
CA SER A 388 -41.02 -29.31 -2.59
C SER A 388 -41.46 -28.86 -3.96
N LYS A 389 -41.84 -29.81 -4.83
CA LYS A 389 -42.52 -29.50 -6.10
C LYS A 389 -43.76 -28.65 -5.76
N GLN A 390 -43.87 -27.49 -6.38
CA GLN A 390 -44.94 -26.54 -6.04
C GLN A 390 -46.25 -27.01 -6.60
N ASP A 391 -47.33 -26.82 -5.84
CA ASP A 391 -48.69 -27.02 -6.33
C ASP A 391 -48.93 -26.22 -7.61
N GLY A 392 -49.30 -26.89 -8.68
CA GLY A 392 -49.55 -26.27 -10.01
C GLY A 392 -48.33 -26.09 -10.90
N GLY A 393 -47.09 -26.36 -10.42
CA GLY A 393 -45.86 -26.36 -11.22
C GLY A 393 -45.55 -27.72 -11.85
N SER A 394 -45.05 -27.74 -13.07
CA SER A 394 -44.59 -28.93 -13.76
C SER A 394 -43.06 -29.08 -13.64
N TYR A 395 -42.66 -30.10 -12.90
CA TYR A 395 -41.22 -30.45 -12.72
C TYR A 395 -41.07 -31.97 -12.92
N PRO A 396 -41.24 -32.45 -14.17
CA PRO A 396 -41.13 -33.86 -14.46
C PRO A 396 -39.69 -34.37 -14.22
N GLU A 397 -39.56 -35.60 -13.72
CA GLU A 397 -38.26 -36.24 -13.53
C GLU A 397 -37.76 -36.90 -14.81
N THR A 398 -38.65 -37.09 -15.76
CA THR A 398 -38.37 -37.71 -17.04
C THR A 398 -39.21 -37.10 -18.15
N TYR A 399 -38.76 -37.25 -19.39
CA TYR A 399 -39.53 -36.95 -20.58
C TYR A 399 -39.37 -38.10 -21.61
N THR A 400 -40.33 -38.22 -22.51
CA THR A 400 -40.29 -39.24 -23.54
C THR A 400 -40.07 -38.58 -24.90
N TYR A 401 -39.18 -39.12 -25.70
CA TYR A 401 -38.99 -38.72 -27.09
C TYR A 401 -40.31 -38.68 -27.86
N GLY A 402 -40.51 -37.70 -28.67
CA GLY A 402 -41.77 -37.48 -29.41
C GLY A 402 -42.85 -36.72 -28.63
N LYS A 403 -42.66 -36.52 -27.30
CA LYS A 403 -43.63 -35.77 -26.47
C LYS A 403 -43.08 -34.50 -25.86
N GLY A 404 -41.77 -34.48 -25.61
CA GLY A 404 -41.14 -33.38 -24.90
C GLY A 404 -41.65 -33.20 -23.47
N ALA A 405 -41.36 -32.04 -22.87
CA ALA A 405 -41.89 -31.69 -21.55
C ALA A 405 -41.89 -30.16 -21.35
N SER A 406 -42.83 -29.68 -20.56
CA SER A 406 -42.81 -28.28 -20.10
C SER A 406 -42.33 -28.24 -18.65
N ILE A 407 -41.45 -27.29 -18.35
CA ILE A 407 -40.83 -27.04 -17.05
C ILE A 407 -41.29 -25.69 -16.53
N SER A 408 -41.92 -25.70 -15.38
CA SER A 408 -42.38 -24.44 -14.76
C SER A 408 -41.20 -23.65 -14.17
N ALA A 409 -41.31 -22.34 -14.13
CA ALA A 409 -40.43 -21.50 -13.32
C ALA A 409 -40.60 -21.83 -11.83
N LEU A 410 -39.53 -21.71 -11.08
CA LEU A 410 -39.61 -21.76 -9.60
C LEU A 410 -40.37 -20.51 -9.09
N LYS A 411 -40.84 -20.55 -7.85
CA LYS A 411 -41.37 -19.33 -7.22
C LYS A 411 -40.35 -18.21 -7.31
N SER A 412 -40.80 -16.99 -7.50
CA SER A 412 -39.94 -15.82 -7.59
C SER A 412 -39.05 -15.64 -6.34
N SER A 413 -39.46 -16.19 -5.19
CA SER A 413 -38.64 -16.22 -3.97
C SER A 413 -38.95 -17.49 -3.17
N PHE A 414 -37.90 -18.14 -2.66
CA PHE A 414 -37.98 -19.31 -1.81
C PHE A 414 -36.85 -19.28 -0.77
N SER A 415 -37.02 -20.01 0.35
CA SER A 415 -36.03 -20.09 1.40
C SER A 415 -35.51 -21.51 1.53
N CYS A 416 -34.22 -21.64 1.64
CA CYS A 416 -33.58 -22.90 1.99
C CYS A 416 -33.15 -22.84 3.47
N SER A 417 -33.52 -23.87 4.24
CA SER A 417 -33.04 -24.06 5.61
C SER A 417 -31.96 -25.14 5.52
N GLY A 418 -30.71 -24.72 5.36
CA GLY A 418 -29.61 -25.68 5.47
C GLY A 418 -29.36 -26.00 6.94
N GLU A 419 -29.34 -27.27 7.29
CA GLU A 419 -28.78 -27.72 8.59
C GLU A 419 -27.27 -27.51 8.68
N LYS A 420 -26.61 -27.13 7.58
CA LYS A 420 -25.17 -26.87 7.46
C LYS A 420 -24.87 -25.78 6.43
N GLY A 421 -25.57 -24.67 6.45
CA GLY A 421 -24.97 -23.47 5.91
C GLY A 421 -23.87 -23.07 6.86
N GLU A 422 -22.61 -23.16 6.46
CA GLU A 422 -21.51 -22.61 7.23
C GLU A 422 -21.64 -21.09 7.32
N TYR A 423 -22.54 -20.62 8.16
CA TYR A 423 -22.48 -19.30 8.71
C TYR A 423 -21.39 -19.27 9.77
N HIS A 424 -20.19 -18.95 9.38
CA HIS A 424 -19.13 -18.58 10.32
C HIS A 424 -19.43 -17.21 10.94
N ASN A 425 -20.47 -17.13 11.72
CA ASN A 425 -20.64 -16.15 12.81
C ASN A 425 -21.59 -16.77 13.83
N GLY A 426 -21.00 -17.29 14.86
CA GLY A 426 -21.58 -18.00 15.97
C GLY A 426 -23.04 -17.74 16.27
N ASN A 427 -23.81 -18.79 16.43
CA ASN A 427 -25.15 -18.83 17.00
C ASN A 427 -26.29 -18.32 16.12
N GLY A 428 -26.64 -19.03 15.04
CA GLY A 428 -27.91 -18.80 14.40
C GLY A 428 -28.11 -19.67 13.16
N THR A 429 -29.16 -20.48 13.14
CA THR A 429 -29.71 -21.10 11.95
C THR A 429 -30.26 -19.99 11.04
N GLY A 430 -29.41 -19.41 10.22
CA GLY A 430 -29.81 -18.37 9.27
C GLY A 430 -30.59 -18.95 8.11
N ARG A 431 -31.77 -18.41 7.87
CA ARG A 431 -32.60 -18.76 6.70
C ARG A 431 -32.15 -17.89 5.53
N VAL A 432 -31.60 -18.50 4.46
CA VAL A 432 -31.25 -17.78 3.24
C VAL A 432 -32.44 -17.77 2.30
N THR A 433 -32.81 -16.60 1.82
CA THR A 433 -33.85 -16.45 0.81
C THR A 433 -33.22 -16.32 -0.56
N TYR A 434 -33.70 -17.11 -1.50
CA TYR A 434 -33.23 -17.11 -2.89
C TYR A 434 -34.30 -16.52 -3.81
N THR A 435 -33.84 -15.78 -4.83
CA THR A 435 -34.69 -15.27 -5.89
C THR A 435 -34.36 -16.01 -7.17
N PHE A 436 -35.36 -16.63 -7.80
CA PHE A 436 -35.20 -17.33 -9.08
C PHE A 436 -35.12 -16.35 -10.25
N LYS A 437 -34.16 -16.58 -11.15
CA LYS A 437 -33.89 -15.73 -12.32
C LYS A 437 -34.20 -16.40 -13.66
N GLY A 438 -34.21 -17.73 -13.69
CA GLY A 438 -34.46 -18.53 -14.88
C GLY A 438 -33.80 -19.89 -14.83
N TRP A 439 -34.21 -20.77 -15.77
CA TRP A 439 -33.56 -22.05 -16.04
C TRP A 439 -32.48 -21.90 -17.10
N TYR A 440 -31.41 -22.68 -16.97
CA TYR A 440 -30.28 -22.69 -17.87
C TYR A 440 -29.82 -24.12 -18.14
N LEU A 441 -29.14 -24.33 -19.29
CA LEU A 441 -28.61 -25.63 -19.69
C LEU A 441 -27.20 -25.89 -19.17
N ASP A 442 -26.56 -24.86 -18.64
CA ASP A 442 -25.17 -24.92 -18.13
C ASP A 442 -25.09 -24.41 -16.68
N TRP A 443 -24.09 -24.93 -15.94
CA TRP A 443 -23.82 -24.58 -14.56
C TRP A 443 -23.49 -23.10 -14.36
N SER A 444 -22.90 -22.46 -15.37
CA SER A 444 -22.51 -21.04 -15.32
C SER A 444 -23.67 -20.09 -15.63
N ALA A 445 -24.86 -20.59 -15.92
CA ALA A 445 -26.05 -19.84 -16.30
C ALA A 445 -25.81 -18.90 -17.49
N THR A 446 -25.15 -19.41 -18.55
CA THR A 446 -24.86 -18.65 -19.77
C THR A 446 -25.79 -19.03 -20.92
N ILE A 447 -26.34 -20.27 -20.93
CA ILE A 447 -27.24 -20.80 -21.97
C ILE A 447 -28.66 -20.86 -21.40
N PRO A 448 -29.52 -19.85 -21.66
CA PRO A 448 -30.86 -19.83 -21.12
C PRO A 448 -31.71 -20.96 -21.69
N PHE A 449 -32.59 -21.50 -20.83
CA PHE A 449 -33.59 -22.50 -21.20
C PHE A 449 -34.98 -21.90 -21.05
N ASP A 450 -35.80 -22.01 -22.11
CA ASP A 450 -37.10 -21.35 -22.23
C ASP A 450 -38.23 -22.01 -21.44
N GLY A 451 -37.97 -23.12 -20.80
CA GLY A 451 -38.95 -23.91 -20.06
C GLY A 451 -39.58 -25.04 -20.88
N THR A 452 -39.11 -25.27 -22.11
CA THR A 452 -39.68 -26.33 -22.96
C THR A 452 -38.58 -27.30 -23.42
N ILE A 453 -38.74 -28.60 -23.13
CA ILE A 453 -37.94 -29.63 -23.76
C ILE A 453 -38.65 -30.01 -25.07
N PRO A 454 -38.03 -29.78 -26.24
CA PRO A 454 -38.61 -30.13 -27.54
C PRO A 454 -38.89 -31.63 -27.66
N ALA A 455 -39.86 -32.00 -28.47
CA ALA A 455 -40.25 -33.40 -28.67
C ALA A 455 -39.18 -34.25 -29.32
N ASP A 456 -38.27 -33.65 -30.06
CA ASP A 456 -37.15 -34.26 -30.78
C ASP A 456 -35.84 -34.27 -29.95
N TRP A 457 -35.85 -33.75 -28.71
CA TRP A 457 -34.67 -33.77 -27.88
C TRP A 457 -34.35 -35.19 -27.39
N VAL A 458 -33.06 -35.51 -27.35
CA VAL A 458 -32.51 -36.85 -27.04
C VAL A 458 -31.48 -36.74 -25.94
N GLY A 459 -31.54 -37.68 -24.97
CA GLY A 459 -30.56 -37.78 -23.88
C GLY A 459 -31.02 -37.16 -22.57
N ASP A 460 -30.33 -37.50 -21.50
CA ASP A 460 -30.58 -36.94 -20.18
C ASP A 460 -30.26 -35.44 -20.17
N ILE A 461 -31.00 -34.64 -19.41
CA ILE A 461 -30.84 -33.22 -19.31
C ILE A 461 -30.67 -32.80 -17.85
N THR A 462 -29.73 -31.88 -17.62
CA THR A 462 -29.61 -31.20 -16.33
C THR A 462 -30.00 -29.73 -16.52
N LEU A 463 -30.99 -29.27 -15.78
CA LEU A 463 -31.44 -27.89 -15.75
C LEU A 463 -30.91 -27.19 -14.52
N TYR A 464 -30.31 -26.04 -14.71
CA TYR A 464 -29.71 -25.24 -13.67
C TYR A 464 -30.56 -24.00 -13.39
N ALA A 465 -31.04 -23.87 -12.15
CA ALA A 465 -31.73 -22.67 -11.70
C ALA A 465 -30.71 -21.55 -11.43
N SER A 466 -30.78 -20.48 -12.18
CA SER A 466 -30.05 -19.26 -11.80
C SER A 466 -30.80 -18.62 -10.62
N ILE A 467 -30.10 -18.44 -9.52
CA ILE A 467 -30.65 -17.92 -8.27
C ILE A 467 -29.72 -16.84 -7.70
N SER A 468 -30.30 -15.83 -7.06
CA SER A 468 -29.55 -14.87 -6.24
C SER A 468 -29.99 -14.98 -4.80
N SER A 469 -29.06 -14.87 -3.86
CA SER A 469 -29.37 -14.89 -2.43
C SER A 469 -29.35 -13.48 -1.83
N ASN A 470 -30.10 -13.30 -0.74
CA ASN A 470 -30.05 -12.08 0.07
C ASN A 470 -28.96 -12.13 1.17
N GLY A 471 -28.12 -13.15 1.19
CA GLY A 471 -27.03 -13.34 2.14
C GLY A 471 -25.67 -13.31 1.46
N THR A 472 -24.64 -12.96 2.22
CA THR A 472 -23.24 -13.02 1.78
C THR A 472 -22.79 -14.48 1.87
N HIS A 473 -22.51 -15.12 0.72
CA HIS A 473 -21.89 -16.44 0.69
C HIS A 473 -20.37 -16.26 0.81
N PHE A 474 -19.79 -16.80 1.84
CA PHE A 474 -18.34 -17.00 1.92
C PHE A 474 -18.03 -18.39 1.35
N TYR A 475 -17.25 -18.39 0.27
CA TYR A 475 -16.73 -19.60 -0.39
C TYR A 475 -15.46 -20.08 0.29
#